data_7a079490fe9766aab53df9c0aa51dc1c
#
_entry.id   7a079490fe9766aab53df9c0aa51dc1c
#
_cell.length_a   1.000
_cell.length_b   1.000
_cell.length_c   1.000
_cell.angle_alpha   90.00
_cell.angle_beta   90.00
_cell.angle_gamma   90.00
#
_symmetry.space_group_name_H-M   'P 1'
#
loop_
_entity.id
_entity.type
_entity.pdbx_description
1 polymer ?
#
loop_
_entity_poly.entity_id
_entity_poly.type
_entity_poly.pdbx_seq_one_letter_code
_entity_poly.pdbx_strand_id
1 'polypeptide(L)'
;GSLSSQSGGEGEIRKNIINADLVECIIAMPTQLFYTTQIPVSLWFLNNQKKQGGKTLFIDARKMGTMVSRKLRELTDEDIKKIADTYNAFVDGTSEDVKGYCAAVTTDEIAKQDYILTPGRYVGIEEQEDDGEPFEEKMGRLTAELSDLFKESHRLEDEIREKLGAIGYEI
;
A
#
# COMPACT_ATOMS: atom_id res chain seq x y z
N GLY A 1 4.15 -11.90 -3.07
CA GLY A 1 4.03 -12.65 -4.30
C GLY A 1 2.64 -13.10 -4.68
N SER A 2 1.83 -13.70 -3.78
CA SER A 2 0.53 -14.33 -4.12
C SER A 2 -0.45 -13.44 -4.89
N LEU A 3 -0.43 -12.12 -4.66
CA LEU A 3 -1.34 -11.16 -5.32
C LEU A 3 -0.90 -10.79 -6.75
N SER A 4 0.37 -10.93 -7.11
CA SER A 4 0.90 -10.37 -8.36
C SER A 4 1.92 -11.24 -9.10
N SER A 5 2.52 -12.25 -8.47
CA SER A 5 3.50 -13.12 -9.10
C SER A 5 2.89 -13.91 -10.28
N GLN A 6 3.65 -14.03 -11.34
CA GLN A 6 3.30 -14.86 -12.52
C GLN A 6 4.11 -16.16 -12.56
N SER A 7 5.05 -16.33 -11.64
CA SER A 7 5.94 -17.49 -11.58
C SER A 7 5.19 -18.75 -11.15
N GLY A 8 5.64 -19.93 -11.62
CA GLY A 8 5.13 -21.21 -11.14
C GLY A 8 3.64 -21.48 -11.38
N GLY A 9 3.01 -20.76 -12.32
CA GLY A 9 1.56 -20.92 -12.59
C GLY A 9 0.64 -20.15 -11.66
N GLU A 10 1.18 -19.34 -10.73
CA GLU A 10 0.36 -18.55 -9.78
C GLU A 10 -0.63 -17.62 -10.49
N GLY A 11 -0.25 -17.03 -11.64
CA GLY A 11 -1.14 -16.20 -12.45
C GLY A 11 -2.37 -16.96 -12.95
N GLU A 12 -2.18 -18.19 -13.45
CA GLU A 12 -3.29 -19.04 -13.91
C GLU A 12 -4.18 -19.49 -12.76
N ILE A 13 -3.61 -19.78 -11.59
CA ILE A 13 -4.41 -20.12 -10.40
C ILE A 13 -5.30 -18.94 -10.02
N ARG A 14 -4.75 -17.69 -9.94
CA ARG A 14 -5.54 -16.50 -9.66
C ARG A 14 -6.67 -16.30 -10.67
N LYS A 15 -6.36 -16.39 -11.95
CA LYS A 15 -7.34 -16.27 -13.04
C LYS A 15 -8.47 -17.28 -12.87
N ASN A 16 -8.14 -18.54 -12.59
CA ASN A 16 -9.13 -19.60 -12.45
C ASN A 16 -10.06 -19.36 -11.25
N ILE A 17 -9.54 -18.98 -10.09
CA ILE A 17 -10.38 -18.73 -8.90
C ILE A 17 -11.23 -17.46 -9.03
N ILE A 18 -10.73 -16.44 -9.73
CA ILE A 18 -11.52 -15.23 -10.02
C ILE A 18 -12.62 -15.54 -11.04
N ASN A 19 -12.31 -16.24 -12.12
CA ASN A 19 -13.31 -16.62 -13.15
C ASN A 19 -14.35 -17.63 -12.62
N ALA A 20 -13.98 -18.43 -11.61
CA ALA A 20 -14.92 -19.29 -10.89
C ALA A 20 -15.78 -18.53 -9.86
N ASP A 21 -15.63 -17.22 -9.78
CA ASP A 21 -16.34 -16.33 -8.83
C ASP A 21 -16.20 -16.74 -7.35
N LEU A 22 -15.02 -17.25 -6.97
CA LEU A 22 -14.77 -17.76 -5.62
C LEU A 22 -14.18 -16.70 -4.66
N VAL A 23 -13.55 -15.65 -5.19
CA VAL A 23 -12.92 -14.61 -4.35
C VAL A 23 -13.93 -13.55 -3.99
N GLU A 24 -14.29 -13.46 -2.72
CA GLU A 24 -15.26 -12.48 -2.21
C GLU A 24 -14.56 -11.19 -1.77
N CYS A 25 -13.44 -11.30 -1.02
CA CYS A 25 -12.70 -10.12 -0.57
C CYS A 25 -11.20 -10.40 -0.50
N ILE A 26 -10.40 -9.37 -0.78
CA ILE A 26 -8.95 -9.35 -0.58
C ILE A 26 -8.59 -8.13 0.22
N ILE A 27 -7.89 -8.32 1.34
CA ILE A 27 -7.42 -7.26 2.23
C ILE A 27 -5.90 -7.23 2.24
N ALA A 28 -5.29 -6.11 1.84
CA ALA A 28 -3.87 -5.88 2.06
C ALA A 28 -3.66 -5.36 3.48
N MET A 29 -2.97 -6.13 4.30
CA MET A 29 -2.71 -5.82 5.71
C MET A 29 -1.42 -5.02 5.85
N PRO A 30 -1.25 -4.25 6.95
CA PRO A 30 -0.01 -3.55 7.22
C PRO A 30 1.17 -4.50 7.47
N THR A 31 2.37 -3.94 7.39
CA THR A 31 3.61 -4.63 7.78
C THR A 31 3.69 -4.79 9.30
N GLN A 32 4.59 -5.65 9.77
CA GLN A 32 4.95 -5.77 11.19
C GLN A 32 3.82 -6.27 12.10
N LEU A 33 2.82 -6.99 11.57
CA LEU A 33 1.77 -7.63 12.36
C LEU A 33 2.25 -8.90 13.10
N PHE A 34 3.45 -9.40 12.79
CA PHE A 34 4.00 -10.64 13.38
C PHE A 34 5.38 -10.38 13.97
N TYR A 35 5.67 -11.01 15.12
CA TYR A 35 6.95 -10.86 15.83
C TYR A 35 8.16 -11.27 14.99
N THR A 36 8.00 -12.28 14.14
CA THR A 36 9.10 -12.92 13.38
C THR A 36 9.27 -12.41 11.96
N THR A 37 8.30 -11.64 11.43
CA THR A 37 8.35 -11.13 10.05
C THR A 37 7.79 -9.73 9.95
N GLN A 38 8.46 -8.92 9.14
CA GLN A 38 8.02 -7.56 8.83
C GLN A 38 7.30 -7.47 7.47
N ILE A 39 7.11 -8.62 6.81
CA ILE A 39 6.49 -8.67 5.48
C ILE A 39 4.98 -8.39 5.61
N PRO A 40 4.40 -7.57 4.73
CA PRO A 40 2.95 -7.38 4.70
C PRO A 40 2.26 -8.69 4.29
N VAL A 41 1.10 -8.96 4.85
CA VAL A 41 0.28 -10.12 4.50
C VAL A 41 -0.99 -9.67 3.78
N SER A 42 -1.64 -10.62 3.11
CA SER A 42 -2.97 -10.43 2.54
C SER A 42 -3.92 -11.48 3.08
N LEU A 43 -5.14 -11.06 3.38
CA LEU A 43 -6.23 -11.97 3.71
C LEU A 43 -7.07 -12.21 2.46
N TRP A 44 -7.44 -13.45 2.24
CA TRP A 44 -8.28 -13.89 1.14
C TRP A 44 -9.54 -14.52 1.70
N PHE A 45 -10.68 -13.97 1.33
CA PHE A 45 -11.98 -14.51 1.67
C PHE A 45 -12.50 -15.26 0.43
N LEU A 46 -12.56 -16.57 0.55
CA LEU A 46 -13.08 -17.44 -0.50
C LEU A 46 -14.48 -17.92 -0.11
N ASN A 47 -15.43 -17.67 -0.99
CA ASN A 47 -16.83 -18.03 -0.77
C ASN A 47 -17.44 -18.55 -2.07
N ASN A 48 -18.02 -19.74 -2.06
CA ASN A 48 -18.73 -20.33 -3.19
C ASN A 48 -20.24 -20.00 -3.22
N GLN A 49 -20.72 -19.19 -2.27
CA GLN A 49 -22.10 -18.73 -2.14
C GLN A 49 -22.15 -17.21 -1.97
N LYS A 50 -21.39 -16.49 -2.79
CA LYS A 50 -21.31 -15.02 -2.74
C LYS A 50 -22.67 -14.41 -2.97
N LYS A 51 -23.03 -13.44 -2.11
CA LYS A 51 -24.22 -12.60 -2.36
C LYS A 51 -23.98 -11.60 -3.49
N GLN A 52 -22.76 -11.09 -3.63
CA GLN A 52 -22.34 -10.16 -4.68
C GLN A 52 -21.57 -10.91 -5.78
N GLY A 53 -22.30 -11.72 -6.57
CA GLY A 53 -21.71 -12.47 -7.69
C GLY A 53 -21.04 -11.57 -8.73
N GLY A 54 -19.92 -12.05 -9.30
CA GLY A 54 -19.14 -11.33 -10.31
C GLY A 54 -18.37 -10.12 -9.79
N LYS A 55 -18.33 -9.89 -8.47
CA LYS A 55 -17.58 -8.79 -7.84
C LYS A 55 -16.64 -9.31 -6.76
N THR A 56 -15.55 -8.61 -6.57
CA THR A 56 -14.59 -8.84 -5.49
C THR A 56 -14.34 -7.52 -4.77
N LEU A 57 -14.43 -7.53 -3.43
CA LEU A 57 -14.06 -6.37 -2.61
C LEU A 57 -12.56 -6.34 -2.41
N PHE A 58 -11.94 -5.19 -2.68
CA PHE A 58 -10.55 -4.91 -2.32
C PHE A 58 -10.51 -3.90 -1.19
N ILE A 59 -9.73 -4.20 -0.15
CA ILE A 59 -9.48 -3.30 0.99
C ILE A 59 -7.97 -3.08 1.12
N ASP A 60 -7.54 -1.83 1.16
CA ASP A 60 -6.16 -1.46 1.45
C ASP A 60 -6.02 -0.96 2.89
N ALA A 61 -5.71 -1.88 3.80
CA ALA A 61 -5.51 -1.60 5.21
C ALA A 61 -4.04 -1.36 5.58
N ARG A 62 -3.12 -1.19 4.60
CA ARG A 62 -1.67 -1.07 4.84
C ARG A 62 -1.27 0.09 5.74
N LYS A 63 -2.08 1.16 5.78
CA LYS A 63 -1.86 2.34 6.63
C LYS A 63 -2.47 2.22 8.02
N MET A 64 -3.22 1.16 8.31
CA MET A 64 -3.91 0.94 9.58
C MET A 64 -2.99 0.42 10.67
N GLY A 65 -3.47 0.47 11.90
CA GLY A 65 -2.79 -0.01 13.08
C GLY A 65 -1.74 0.95 13.61
N THR A 66 -1.36 0.72 14.86
CA THR A 66 -0.37 1.51 15.61
C THR A 66 0.85 0.68 15.98
N MET A 67 2.02 1.32 16.02
CA MET A 67 3.24 0.65 16.47
C MET A 67 3.25 0.55 17.99
N VAL A 68 3.16 -0.68 18.51
CA VAL A 68 3.26 -0.95 19.95
C VAL A 68 4.71 -1.18 20.40
N SER A 69 5.59 -1.47 19.45
CA SER A 69 7.04 -1.52 19.65
C SER A 69 7.78 -1.20 18.35
N ARG A 70 9.13 -1.14 18.39
CA ARG A 70 9.94 -0.91 17.16
C ARG A 70 9.71 -1.94 16.04
N LYS A 71 9.16 -3.12 16.37
CA LYS A 71 9.04 -4.26 15.45
C LYS A 71 7.62 -4.79 15.30
N LEU A 72 6.70 -4.36 16.15
CA LEU A 72 5.34 -4.88 16.19
C LEU A 72 4.31 -3.77 16.02
N ARG A 73 3.39 -4.00 15.12
CA ARG A 73 2.18 -3.21 14.88
C ARG A 73 0.96 -4.01 15.31
N GLU A 74 0.00 -3.36 15.91
CA GLU A 74 -1.30 -3.95 16.24
C GLU A 74 -2.42 -3.14 15.61
N LEU A 75 -3.47 -3.82 15.19
CA LEU A 75 -4.71 -3.18 14.77
C LEU A 75 -5.50 -2.78 16.00
N THR A 76 -6.05 -1.58 15.99
CA THR A 76 -6.99 -1.14 17.03
C THR A 76 -8.36 -1.79 16.84
N ASP A 77 -9.20 -1.73 17.86
CA ASP A 77 -10.59 -2.21 17.76
C ASP A 77 -11.38 -1.42 16.70
N GLU A 78 -11.06 -0.11 16.54
CA GLU A 78 -11.63 0.73 15.49
C GLU A 78 -11.19 0.29 14.09
N ASP A 79 -9.92 -0.07 13.91
CA ASP A 79 -9.41 -0.58 12.64
C ASP A 79 -10.11 -1.89 12.26
N ILE A 80 -10.21 -2.82 13.20
CA ILE A 80 -10.88 -4.11 13.01
C ILE A 80 -12.37 -3.89 12.68
N LYS A 81 -13.03 -3.02 13.43
CA LYS A 81 -14.42 -2.67 13.21
C LYS A 81 -14.63 -2.05 11.83
N LYS A 82 -13.79 -1.10 11.42
CA LYS A 82 -13.87 -0.46 10.10
C LYS A 82 -13.75 -1.47 8.97
N ILE A 83 -12.81 -2.41 9.06
CA ILE A 83 -12.64 -3.48 8.06
C ILE A 83 -13.89 -4.37 8.04
N ALA A 84 -14.37 -4.80 9.21
CA ALA A 84 -15.54 -5.67 9.32
C ALA A 84 -16.82 -4.99 8.79
N ASP A 85 -17.06 -3.73 9.15
CA ASP A 85 -18.22 -2.97 8.68
C ASP A 85 -18.17 -2.80 7.16
N THR A 86 -17.00 -2.52 6.58
CA THR A 86 -16.82 -2.41 5.12
C THR A 86 -17.14 -3.73 4.41
N TYR A 87 -16.63 -4.85 4.95
CA TYR A 87 -16.92 -6.17 4.41
C TYR A 87 -18.41 -6.51 4.50
N ASN A 88 -19.04 -6.27 5.65
CA ASN A 88 -20.46 -6.54 5.84
C ASN A 88 -21.34 -5.68 4.90
N ALA A 89 -21.01 -4.39 4.75
CA ALA A 89 -21.70 -3.51 3.81
C ALA A 89 -21.58 -4.01 2.36
N PHE A 90 -20.42 -4.52 1.96
CA PHE A 90 -20.25 -5.14 0.65
C PHE A 90 -21.13 -6.38 0.49
N VAL A 91 -21.12 -7.29 1.46
CA VAL A 91 -21.94 -8.50 1.42
C VAL A 91 -23.42 -8.17 1.34
N ASP A 92 -23.88 -7.12 2.01
CA ASP A 92 -25.26 -6.66 2.01
C ASP A 92 -25.62 -5.77 0.80
N GLY A 93 -24.64 -5.45 -0.06
CA GLY A 93 -24.84 -4.66 -1.28
C GLY A 93 -25.05 -3.17 -1.02
N THR A 94 -24.62 -2.67 0.15
CA THR A 94 -24.72 -1.26 0.58
C THR A 94 -23.39 -0.55 0.62
N SER A 95 -22.29 -1.24 0.19
CA SER A 95 -20.95 -0.65 0.21
C SER A 95 -20.80 0.47 -0.81
N GLU A 96 -20.07 1.50 -0.42
CA GLU A 96 -19.58 2.55 -1.31
C GLU A 96 -18.06 2.43 -1.45
N ASP A 97 -17.54 2.73 -2.64
CA ASP A 97 -16.11 2.77 -2.89
C ASP A 97 -15.50 4.00 -2.20
N VAL A 98 -14.40 3.80 -1.48
CA VAL A 98 -13.67 4.85 -0.78
C VAL A 98 -12.26 4.93 -1.34
N LYS A 99 -11.93 6.04 -2.03
CA LYS A 99 -10.61 6.26 -2.61
C LYS A 99 -9.50 6.06 -1.58
N GLY A 100 -8.48 5.28 -1.98
CA GLY A 100 -7.34 4.95 -1.12
C GLY A 100 -7.63 3.89 -0.05
N TYR A 101 -8.86 3.39 0.07
CA TYR A 101 -9.23 2.43 1.10
C TYR A 101 -9.94 1.18 0.58
N CYS A 102 -11.08 1.29 -0.09
CA CYS A 102 -11.80 0.12 -0.57
C CYS A 102 -12.50 0.35 -1.92
N ALA A 103 -12.65 -0.73 -2.69
CA ALA A 103 -13.41 -0.73 -3.93
C ALA A 103 -14.02 -2.10 -4.23
N ALA A 104 -15.25 -2.11 -4.72
CA ALA A 104 -15.93 -3.31 -5.22
C ALA A 104 -15.74 -3.39 -6.74
N VAL A 105 -14.96 -4.36 -7.20
CA VAL A 105 -14.45 -4.46 -8.57
C VAL A 105 -15.05 -5.66 -9.26
N THR A 106 -15.46 -5.49 -10.52
CA THR A 106 -16.01 -6.56 -11.34
C THR A 106 -14.92 -7.51 -11.85
N THR A 107 -15.29 -8.76 -12.15
CA THR A 107 -14.39 -9.74 -12.76
C THR A 107 -13.76 -9.22 -14.07
N ASP A 108 -14.51 -8.47 -14.88
CA ASP A 108 -14.00 -7.89 -16.13
C ASP A 108 -12.93 -6.82 -15.91
N GLU A 109 -13.07 -6.01 -14.88
CA GLU A 109 -12.06 -5.03 -14.49
C GLU A 109 -10.80 -5.71 -13.97
N ILE A 110 -10.94 -6.78 -13.18
CA ILE A 110 -9.81 -7.59 -12.72
C ILE A 110 -9.09 -8.24 -13.91
N ALA A 111 -9.83 -8.76 -14.89
CA ALA A 111 -9.25 -9.34 -16.11
C ALA A 111 -8.44 -8.32 -16.92
N LYS A 112 -8.89 -7.05 -17.02
CA LYS A 112 -8.14 -5.95 -17.66
C LYS A 112 -6.83 -5.61 -16.96
N GLN A 113 -6.68 -6.02 -15.70
CA GLN A 113 -5.47 -5.86 -14.89
C GLN A 113 -4.63 -7.15 -14.80
N ASP A 114 -4.75 -8.05 -15.78
CA ASP A 114 -4.03 -9.32 -15.86
C ASP A 114 -4.19 -10.19 -14.59
N TYR A 115 -5.36 -10.13 -13.97
CA TYR A 115 -5.66 -10.84 -12.72
C TYR A 115 -4.65 -10.56 -11.60
N ILE A 116 -4.05 -9.37 -11.58
CA ILE A 116 -3.25 -8.90 -10.47
C ILE A 116 -4.19 -8.39 -9.39
N LEU A 117 -4.09 -8.97 -8.19
CA LEU A 117 -5.07 -8.77 -7.10
C LEU A 117 -4.56 -7.86 -5.99
N THR A 118 -3.62 -6.97 -6.30
CA THR A 118 -3.08 -6.00 -5.33
C THR A 118 -4.11 -4.88 -5.08
N PRO A 119 -4.69 -4.75 -3.86
CA PRO A 119 -5.77 -3.80 -3.58
C PRO A 119 -5.46 -2.36 -4.01
N GLY A 120 -4.23 -1.88 -3.80
CA GLY A 120 -3.84 -0.52 -4.19
C GLY A 120 -3.99 -0.18 -5.68
N ARG A 121 -4.20 -1.17 -6.56
CA ARG A 121 -4.51 -0.92 -7.98
C ARG A 121 -5.96 -0.51 -8.22
N TYR A 122 -6.85 -0.91 -7.32
CA TYR A 122 -8.30 -0.79 -7.49
C TYR A 122 -8.90 0.32 -6.64
N VAL A 123 -8.35 0.55 -5.44
CA VAL A 123 -8.90 1.55 -4.52
C VAL A 123 -8.57 3.01 -4.92
N GLY A 124 -7.70 3.20 -5.93
CA GLY A 124 -7.26 4.54 -6.34
C GLY A 124 -6.30 5.18 -5.34
N ILE A 125 -6.08 6.47 -5.52
CA ILE A 125 -5.23 7.28 -4.66
C ILE A 125 -6.15 8.14 -3.80
N GLU A 126 -5.87 8.15 -2.49
CA GLU A 126 -6.51 9.08 -1.57
C GLU A 126 -6.28 10.51 -2.03
N GLU A 127 -7.33 11.30 -2.13
CA GLU A 127 -7.21 12.71 -2.47
C GLU A 127 -6.38 13.37 -1.36
N GLN A 128 -5.16 13.78 -1.71
CA GLN A 128 -4.40 14.64 -0.82
C GLN A 128 -5.08 16.00 -0.83
N GLU A 129 -5.37 16.54 0.36
CA GLU A 129 -5.76 17.94 0.46
C GLU A 129 -4.66 18.75 -0.22
N ASP A 130 -5.06 19.53 -1.23
CA ASP A 130 -4.17 20.48 -1.88
C ASP A 130 -3.74 21.48 -0.79
N ASP A 131 -2.44 21.53 -0.52
CA ASP A 131 -1.88 22.46 0.47
C ASP A 131 -2.05 23.92 0.02
N GLY A 132 -2.63 24.15 -1.17
CA GLY A 132 -2.90 25.47 -1.73
C GLY A 132 -1.63 26.25 -2.14
N GLU A 133 -0.44 25.65 -1.97
CA GLU A 133 0.82 26.25 -2.40
C GLU A 133 0.97 26.03 -3.93
N PRO A 134 1.02 27.10 -4.76
CA PRO A 134 1.24 26.96 -6.19
C PRO A 134 2.50 26.16 -6.49
N PHE A 135 2.43 25.28 -7.48
CA PHE A 135 3.55 24.39 -7.85
C PHE A 135 4.87 25.14 -8.06
N GLU A 136 4.82 26.31 -8.72
CA GLU A 136 6.00 27.12 -9.00
C GLU A 136 6.65 27.69 -7.74
N GLU A 137 5.84 28.11 -6.74
CA GLU A 137 6.33 28.59 -5.45
C GLU A 137 6.95 27.46 -4.66
N LYS A 138 6.28 26.30 -4.60
CA LYS A 138 6.79 25.09 -3.95
C LYS A 138 8.10 24.61 -4.57
N MET A 139 8.18 24.58 -5.90
CA MET A 139 9.40 24.21 -6.63
C MET A 139 10.53 25.23 -6.38
N GLY A 140 10.22 26.53 -6.40
CA GLY A 140 11.19 27.57 -6.09
C GLY A 140 11.80 27.42 -4.69
N ARG A 141 10.95 27.21 -3.69
CA ARG A 141 11.38 26.95 -2.30
C ARG A 141 12.22 25.68 -2.16
N LEU A 142 11.74 24.55 -2.70
CA LEU A 142 12.44 23.27 -2.60
C LEU A 142 13.78 23.26 -3.34
N THR A 143 13.86 23.91 -4.51
CA THR A 143 15.13 24.01 -5.26
C THR A 143 16.13 24.93 -4.57
N ALA A 144 15.69 26.00 -3.90
CA ALA A 144 16.54 26.84 -3.08
C ALA A 144 17.09 26.05 -1.88
N GLU A 145 16.24 25.35 -1.14
CA GLU A 145 16.63 24.50 -0.02
C GLU A 145 17.63 23.40 -0.46
N LEU A 146 17.36 22.73 -1.58
CA LEU A 146 18.26 21.72 -2.14
C LEU A 146 19.63 22.34 -2.51
N SER A 147 19.66 23.55 -3.09
CA SER A 147 20.91 24.27 -3.40
C SER A 147 21.73 24.54 -2.14
N ASP A 148 21.08 24.94 -1.05
CA ASP A 148 21.76 25.22 0.22
C ASP A 148 22.26 23.92 0.89
N LEU A 149 21.51 22.83 0.80
CA LEU A 149 21.95 21.51 1.25
C LEU A 149 23.17 20.99 0.46
N PHE A 150 23.23 21.25 -0.84
CA PHE A 150 24.40 20.92 -1.66
C PHE A 150 25.64 21.74 -1.25
N LYS A 151 25.49 23.03 -0.97
CA LYS A 151 26.60 23.86 -0.47
C LYS A 151 27.13 23.33 0.87
N GLU A 152 26.21 22.98 1.77
CA GLU A 152 26.60 22.42 3.08
C GLU A 152 27.26 21.04 2.93
N SER A 153 26.76 20.19 2.01
CA SER A 153 27.41 18.90 1.70
C SER A 153 28.85 19.08 1.22
N HIS A 154 29.10 20.01 0.28
CA HIS A 154 30.45 20.30 -0.18
C HIS A 154 31.36 20.84 0.93
N ARG A 155 30.84 21.74 1.77
CA ARG A 155 31.57 22.28 2.91
C ARG A 155 31.99 21.15 3.88
N LEU A 156 31.08 20.22 4.17
CA LEU A 156 31.36 19.07 5.05
C LEU A 156 32.35 18.08 4.41
N GLU A 157 32.26 17.90 3.10
CA GLU A 157 33.21 17.07 2.35
C GLU A 157 34.63 17.64 2.46
N ASP A 158 34.79 18.95 2.25
CA ASP A 158 36.09 19.62 2.38
C ASP A 158 36.65 19.54 3.81
N GLU A 159 35.77 19.72 4.81
CA GLU A 159 36.15 19.58 6.23
C GLU A 159 36.60 18.15 6.57
N ILE A 160 35.97 17.13 6.04
CA ILE A 160 36.35 15.72 6.20
C ILE A 160 37.70 15.48 5.54
N ARG A 161 37.92 15.98 4.34
CA ARG A 161 39.23 15.86 3.63
C ARG A 161 40.35 16.51 4.42
N GLU A 162 40.14 17.73 4.94
CA GLU A 162 41.13 18.44 5.77
C GLU A 162 41.47 17.66 7.03
N LYS A 163 40.44 17.18 7.78
CA LYS A 163 40.66 16.44 9.01
C LYS A 163 41.33 15.09 8.78
N LEU A 164 40.98 14.37 7.73
CA LEU A 164 41.64 13.11 7.38
C LEU A 164 43.08 13.35 6.91
N GLY A 165 43.35 14.39 6.12
CA GLY A 165 44.69 14.78 5.71
C GLY A 165 45.57 15.11 6.91
N ALA A 166 45.06 15.76 7.94
CA ALA A 166 45.80 16.09 9.16
C ALA A 166 46.27 14.86 9.96
N ILE A 167 45.61 13.71 9.81
CA ILE A 167 45.97 12.43 10.42
C ILE A 167 46.64 11.44 9.45
N GLY A 168 46.97 11.90 8.21
CA GLY A 168 47.72 11.13 7.22
C GLY A 168 46.89 10.21 6.32
N TYR A 169 45.55 10.44 6.23
CA TYR A 169 44.69 9.73 5.29
C TYR A 169 44.18 10.69 4.21
N GLU A 170 44.31 10.29 2.96
CA GLU A 170 43.73 10.99 1.79
C GLU A 170 42.53 10.27 1.25
N ILE A 171 41.43 11.04 0.88
CA ILE A 171 40.24 10.54 0.21
C ILE A 171 39.90 11.40 -1.01
#